data_b2738aef9b019185080770d04b6734a0
#
_entry.id   b2738aef9b019185080770d04b6734a0
#
_cell.length_a   1.000
_cell.length_b   1.000
_cell.length_c   1.000
_cell.angle_alpha   90.00
_cell.angle_beta   90.00
_cell.angle_gamma   90.00
#
_symmetry.space_group_name_H-M   'P 1'
#
loop_
_entity.id
_entity.type
_entity.pdbx_description
1 polymer ?
#
loop_
_entity_poly.entity_id
_entity_poly.type
_entity_poly.pdbx_seq_one_letter_code
_entity_poly.pdbx_strand_id
1 'polypeptide(L)'
;EDFPMQIHVSFEKLIDSYKSYLTEGGDALLKERAERVLKIAEDYPALVEGLTNIKGVEAYQPQIDAILADLFSDILQQNEIKIACLPFNELIIKSSKRYKKIVNEAGEEYHLELRNFDRNTSYIMGCSMILIQYYGYNIDFRRPFFYDIPDKNGVTRHYRMLYNGDYVNIEKGSDAPEITDKDVEDLLDNFDNIAIWKEKFPPRSWHFKGFILANLYDATSDVSLSDFKTSLLRYDKSDTGFIEGFHSIFQSIFNLPEIKVGFSNYNDEEKTLERVPYNTVESFVLNAEQKRACRSALCSGSFYTIFTKKQFFAVSDVARYLSKDPTEHFYKNLLDQDIKSAIFAPIADGDNFLGLLEIVSPNKQDLNSINANKLLDVMPYLLDSVKRSREEMENELEIIIQNECTSIHSSVYWKFRKEAKRVLTAQIDTGTSVAYRDVVFKDVYPLFGQVDIKGSSEARNTAVEKDLLLQLREVKKILNLANTSQKLPVYEEFLFRVDTFVQGIKNGLQVDSEQS
;
A
#
# COMPACT_ATOMS: atom_id res chain seq x y z
N GLU A 1 -10.17 28.11 9.04
CA GLU A 1 -10.85 29.39 8.79
C GLU A 1 -11.96 29.25 7.77
N ASP A 2 -11.90 28.28 6.90
CA ASP A 2 -12.96 27.89 5.96
C ASP A 2 -13.55 26.56 6.45
N PHE A 3 -14.32 26.60 7.54
CA PHE A 3 -14.93 25.45 8.23
C PHE A 3 -16.40 25.77 8.54
N PRO A 4 -17.36 24.81 8.46
CA PRO A 4 -18.79 25.11 8.59
C PRO A 4 -19.18 25.58 9.98
N MET A 5 -18.36 25.28 11.01
CA MET A 5 -18.66 25.60 12.40
C MET A 5 -17.64 26.57 13.01
N GLN A 6 -18.11 27.44 13.90
CA GLN A 6 -17.27 28.15 14.87
C GLN A 6 -17.00 27.22 16.04
N ILE A 7 -15.71 27.09 16.41
CA ILE A 7 -15.30 26.17 17.45
C ILE A 7 -15.19 26.90 18.80
N HIS A 8 -15.86 26.35 19.80
CA HIS A 8 -15.82 26.83 21.19
C HIS A 8 -15.37 25.67 22.09
N VAL A 9 -14.30 25.88 22.85
CA VAL A 9 -13.85 24.90 23.85
C VAL A 9 -14.78 24.96 25.05
N SER A 10 -15.60 23.93 25.24
CA SER A 10 -16.54 23.85 26.34
C SER A 10 -16.47 22.48 27.02
N PHE A 11 -16.66 22.46 28.34
CA PHE A 11 -16.72 21.25 29.13
C PHE A 11 -18.15 20.98 29.66
N GLU A 12 -19.16 21.68 29.13
CA GLU A 12 -20.57 21.62 29.56
C GLU A 12 -21.07 20.17 29.66
N LYS A 13 -20.98 19.37 28.60
CA LYS A 13 -21.45 17.98 28.61
C LYS A 13 -20.72 17.07 29.61
N LEU A 14 -19.44 17.30 29.83
CA LEU A 14 -18.71 16.56 30.86
C LEU A 14 -19.16 16.99 32.27
N ILE A 15 -19.39 18.28 32.47
CA ILE A 15 -19.90 18.82 33.74
C ILE A 15 -21.31 18.29 34.01
N ASP A 16 -22.17 18.19 33.00
CA ASP A 16 -23.51 17.58 33.14
C ASP A 16 -23.45 16.11 33.52
N SER A 17 -22.44 15.38 33.03
CA SER A 17 -22.20 14.01 33.46
C SER A 17 -21.86 13.94 34.96
N TYR A 18 -21.09 14.90 35.49
CA TYR A 18 -20.80 14.98 36.94
C TYR A 18 -22.04 15.36 37.76
N LYS A 19 -22.95 16.23 37.25
CA LYS A 19 -24.23 16.54 37.90
C LYS A 19 -25.13 15.29 38.00
N SER A 20 -25.25 14.52 36.93
CA SER A 20 -25.99 13.26 36.92
C SER A 20 -25.47 12.28 37.95
N TYR A 21 -24.15 12.20 38.11
CA TYR A 21 -23.48 11.33 39.08
C TYR A 21 -23.89 11.62 40.52
N LEU A 22 -24.06 12.91 40.87
CA LEU A 22 -24.50 13.31 42.22
C LEU A 22 -25.95 12.91 42.48
N THR A 23 -26.81 12.85 41.44
CA THR A 23 -28.25 12.52 41.58
C THR A 23 -28.51 11.02 41.59
N GLU A 24 -27.74 10.24 40.79
CA GLU A 24 -27.98 8.79 40.63
C GLU A 24 -27.41 7.93 41.77
N GLY A 25 -26.57 8.51 42.63
CA GLY A 25 -25.91 7.84 43.75
C GLY A 25 -24.69 7.02 43.32
N GLY A 26 -23.55 7.30 43.88
CA GLY A 26 -22.30 6.66 43.53
C GLY A 26 -21.34 6.53 44.70
N ASP A 27 -20.14 6.04 44.44
CA ASP A 27 -19.06 5.98 45.42
C ASP A 27 -18.76 7.37 46.01
N ALA A 28 -18.45 7.43 47.31
CA ALA A 28 -18.18 8.67 48.05
C ALA A 28 -17.03 9.47 47.45
N LEU A 29 -15.97 8.79 46.97
CA LEU A 29 -14.83 9.44 46.34
C LEU A 29 -15.18 10.12 45.01
N LEU A 30 -16.05 9.48 44.21
CA LEU A 30 -16.52 10.06 42.97
C LEU A 30 -17.43 11.27 43.21
N LYS A 31 -18.26 11.24 44.26
CA LYS A 31 -19.08 12.39 44.68
C LYS A 31 -18.22 13.57 45.09
N GLU A 32 -17.22 13.37 45.95
CA GLU A 32 -16.30 14.43 46.33
C GLU A 32 -15.59 15.05 45.12
N ARG A 33 -15.21 14.22 44.15
CA ARG A 33 -14.58 14.68 42.90
C ARG A 33 -15.55 15.47 42.03
N ALA A 34 -16.78 14.99 41.88
CA ALA A 34 -17.83 15.68 41.16
C ALA A 34 -18.13 17.06 41.77
N GLU A 35 -18.28 17.16 43.10
CA GLU A 35 -18.49 18.41 43.80
C GLU A 35 -17.33 19.41 43.54
N ARG A 36 -16.10 18.93 43.50
CA ARG A 36 -14.93 19.76 43.20
C ARG A 36 -14.93 20.28 41.77
N VAL A 37 -15.30 19.42 40.81
CA VAL A 37 -15.42 19.81 39.38
C VAL A 37 -16.56 20.82 39.19
N LEU A 38 -17.69 20.62 39.84
CA LEU A 38 -18.83 21.54 39.77
C LEU A 38 -18.49 22.92 40.36
N LYS A 39 -17.75 22.94 41.43
CA LYS A 39 -17.25 24.20 41.99
C LYS A 39 -16.31 24.94 41.05
N ILE A 40 -15.43 24.24 40.33
CA ILE A 40 -14.60 24.85 39.28
C ILE A 40 -15.50 25.41 38.16
N ALA A 41 -16.56 24.73 37.76
CA ALA A 41 -17.48 25.20 36.76
C ALA A 41 -18.25 26.48 37.20
N GLU A 42 -18.60 26.58 38.48
CA GLU A 42 -19.21 27.78 39.08
C GLU A 42 -18.25 28.96 39.12
N ASP A 43 -17.00 28.70 39.54
CA ASP A 43 -15.95 29.74 39.68
C ASP A 43 -15.46 30.24 38.29
N TYR A 44 -15.54 29.40 37.26
CA TYR A 44 -15.07 29.67 35.88
C TYR A 44 -16.12 29.39 34.82
N PRO A 45 -17.22 30.17 34.76
CA PRO A 45 -18.35 29.90 33.83
C PRO A 45 -17.96 29.89 32.35
N ALA A 46 -16.88 30.59 31.97
CA ALA A 46 -16.38 30.57 30.59
C ALA A 46 -15.98 29.17 30.09
N LEU A 47 -15.60 28.24 31.00
CA LEU A 47 -15.30 26.85 30.66
C LEU A 47 -16.58 26.03 30.36
N VAL A 48 -17.75 26.51 30.79
CA VAL A 48 -19.05 25.91 30.52
C VAL A 48 -19.67 26.54 29.29
N GLU A 49 -19.71 27.87 29.23
CA GLU A 49 -20.31 28.65 28.13
C GLU A 49 -19.56 28.48 26.81
N GLY A 50 -18.25 28.26 26.88
CA GLY A 50 -17.37 28.02 25.76
C GLY A 50 -16.40 29.16 25.45
N LEU A 51 -15.12 28.82 25.39
CA LEU A 51 -14.04 29.74 25.03
C LEU A 51 -13.93 29.83 23.52
N THR A 52 -14.16 31.02 22.97
CA THR A 52 -13.98 31.33 21.53
C THR A 52 -12.54 31.59 21.17
N ASN A 53 -11.76 32.11 22.12
CA ASN A 53 -10.34 32.39 21.91
C ASN A 53 -9.51 31.17 22.28
N ILE A 54 -9.11 30.42 21.29
CA ILE A 54 -8.28 29.21 21.44
C ILE A 54 -6.96 29.50 22.19
N LYS A 55 -6.35 30.66 21.97
CA LYS A 55 -5.13 31.10 22.69
C LYS A 55 -5.39 31.37 24.17
N GLY A 56 -6.64 31.61 24.56
CA GLY A 56 -7.04 31.82 25.95
C GLY A 56 -7.16 30.53 26.76
N VAL A 57 -7.17 29.35 26.12
CA VAL A 57 -7.31 28.05 26.80
C VAL A 57 -6.16 27.79 27.77
N GLU A 58 -4.94 28.20 27.43
CA GLU A 58 -3.75 28.03 28.27
C GLU A 58 -3.87 28.71 29.65
N ALA A 59 -4.60 29.83 29.71
CA ALA A 59 -4.83 30.55 30.96
C ALA A 59 -5.65 29.75 31.98
N TYR A 60 -6.45 28.79 31.50
CA TYR A 60 -7.30 27.93 32.34
C TYR A 60 -6.75 26.50 32.50
N GLN A 61 -5.50 26.24 32.08
CA GLN A 61 -4.95 24.88 32.06
C GLN A 61 -5.05 24.13 33.42
N PRO A 62 -4.82 24.76 34.60
CA PRO A 62 -4.99 24.05 35.89
C PRO A 62 -6.43 23.59 36.12
N GLN A 63 -7.42 24.40 35.75
CA GLN A 63 -8.84 24.10 35.89
C GLN A 63 -9.26 23.01 34.91
N ILE A 64 -8.81 23.11 33.67
CA ILE A 64 -9.03 22.11 32.61
C ILE A 64 -8.42 20.76 33.04
N ASP A 65 -7.23 20.78 33.59
CA ASP A 65 -6.57 19.57 34.08
C ASP A 65 -7.35 18.90 35.23
N ALA A 66 -7.99 19.67 36.08
CA ALA A 66 -8.83 19.17 37.15
C ALA A 66 -10.16 18.58 36.60
N ILE A 67 -10.80 19.28 35.66
CA ILE A 67 -12.04 18.82 34.99
C ILE A 67 -11.81 17.51 34.23
N LEU A 68 -10.68 17.39 33.53
CA LEU A 68 -10.34 16.22 32.71
C LEU A 68 -9.65 15.10 33.50
N ALA A 69 -9.46 15.21 34.82
CA ALA A 69 -8.66 14.27 35.62
C ALA A 69 -9.16 12.83 35.53
N ASP A 70 -10.47 12.60 35.51
CA ASP A 70 -11.04 11.25 35.43
C ASP A 70 -10.87 10.63 34.04
N LEU A 71 -10.89 11.44 32.99
CA LEU A 71 -10.65 10.98 31.63
C LEU A 71 -9.15 10.69 31.38
N PHE A 72 -8.27 11.30 32.16
CA PHE A 72 -6.81 11.15 32.07
C PHE A 72 -6.22 10.66 33.39
N SER A 73 -6.63 9.48 33.84
CA SER A 73 -6.19 8.88 35.08
C SER A 73 -4.67 8.81 35.19
N ASP A 74 -4.11 9.23 36.33
CA ASP A 74 -2.66 9.23 36.57
C ASP A 74 -2.02 7.84 36.42
N ILE A 75 -2.76 6.79 36.78
CA ILE A 75 -2.29 5.40 36.66
C ILE A 75 -2.11 5.00 35.20
N LEU A 76 -2.92 5.55 34.28
CA LEU A 76 -2.94 5.18 32.85
C LEU A 76 -2.07 6.09 31.98
N GLN A 77 -1.49 7.15 32.53
CA GLN A 77 -0.69 8.14 31.79
C GLN A 77 0.47 7.57 30.96
N GLN A 78 1.04 6.44 31.40
CA GLN A 78 2.14 5.77 30.69
C GLN A 78 1.65 4.66 29.74
N ASN A 79 0.40 4.20 29.90
CA ASN A 79 -0.14 3.08 29.14
C ASN A 79 -1.00 3.51 27.97
N GLU A 80 -1.82 4.56 28.15
CA GLU A 80 -2.71 5.07 27.11
C GLU A 80 -2.02 6.14 26.27
N ILE A 81 -2.27 6.09 24.95
CA ILE A 81 -1.93 7.18 24.04
C ILE A 81 -3.23 7.94 23.80
N LYS A 82 -3.47 8.97 24.61
CA LYS A 82 -4.77 9.63 24.69
C LYS A 82 -4.63 11.14 24.62
N ILE A 83 -5.55 11.78 23.91
CA ILE A 83 -5.63 13.23 23.77
C ILE A 83 -7.08 13.71 23.93
N ALA A 84 -7.23 14.91 24.48
CA ALA A 84 -8.43 15.73 24.34
C ALA A 84 -8.06 16.89 23.41
N CYS A 85 -8.78 17.02 22.31
CA CYS A 85 -8.46 17.97 21.26
C CYS A 85 -9.71 18.59 20.66
N LEU A 86 -9.52 19.61 19.81
CA LEU A 86 -10.56 20.13 18.96
C LEU A 86 -10.60 19.38 17.63
N PRO A 87 -11.77 19.19 17.02
CA PRO A 87 -11.87 18.58 15.71
C PRO A 87 -11.24 19.49 14.65
N PHE A 88 -10.53 18.89 13.72
CA PHE A 88 -9.96 19.58 12.56
C PHE A 88 -9.04 20.78 12.93
N ASN A 89 -8.49 20.77 14.13
CA ASN A 89 -7.58 21.79 14.63
C ASN A 89 -6.42 21.09 15.35
N GLU A 90 -5.23 21.66 15.27
CA GLU A 90 -4.03 21.13 15.91
C GLU A 90 -4.00 21.33 17.43
N LEU A 91 -5.01 22.02 17.99
CA LEU A 91 -5.04 22.30 19.43
C LEU A 91 -5.35 21.04 20.23
N ILE A 92 -4.34 20.60 20.99
CA ILE A 92 -4.46 19.57 22.00
C ILE A 92 -4.65 20.23 23.36
N ILE A 93 -5.82 20.03 23.95
CA ILE A 93 -6.21 20.60 25.26
C ILE A 93 -5.49 19.87 26.39
N LYS A 94 -5.44 18.53 26.29
CA LYS A 94 -4.75 17.65 27.25
C LYS A 94 -4.27 16.40 26.55
N SER A 95 -3.15 15.86 26.99
CA SER A 95 -2.64 14.58 26.49
C SER A 95 -1.98 13.74 27.57
N SER A 96 -1.95 12.43 27.37
CA SER A 96 -1.24 11.49 28.24
C SER A 96 0.28 11.67 28.13
N LYS A 97 1.01 11.25 29.17
CA LYS A 97 2.49 11.28 29.18
C LYS A 97 3.08 10.44 28.05
N ARG A 98 2.44 9.30 27.73
CA ARG A 98 2.88 8.43 26.63
C ARG A 98 2.75 9.12 25.28
N TYR A 99 1.64 9.85 25.03
CA TYR A 99 1.47 10.63 23.83
C TYR A 99 2.57 11.70 23.69
N LYS A 100 2.80 12.49 24.75
CA LYS A 100 3.85 13.51 24.76
C LYS A 100 5.23 12.93 24.45
N LYS A 101 5.54 11.75 25.02
CA LYS A 101 6.79 11.07 24.74
C LYS A 101 6.93 10.71 23.27
N ILE A 102 5.89 10.14 22.65
CA ILE A 102 5.89 9.74 21.22
C ILE A 102 6.13 10.96 20.32
N VAL A 103 5.40 12.05 20.53
CA VAL A 103 5.54 13.26 19.71
C VAL A 103 6.90 13.93 19.91
N ASN A 104 7.42 13.98 21.14
CA ASN A 104 8.75 14.53 21.42
C ASN A 104 9.87 13.70 20.76
N GLU A 105 9.69 12.38 20.67
CA GLU A 105 10.66 11.49 20.01
C GLU A 105 10.69 11.68 18.48
N ALA A 106 9.62 12.22 17.89
CA ALA A 106 9.55 12.54 16.47
C ALA A 106 10.41 13.77 16.07
N GLY A 107 10.78 14.60 17.04
CA GLY A 107 11.62 15.79 16.82
C GLY A 107 10.82 17.10 16.72
N GLU A 108 11.54 18.22 16.85
CA GLU A 108 10.93 19.57 16.89
C GLU A 108 10.39 20.02 15.52
N GLU A 109 10.93 19.48 14.43
CA GLU A 109 10.50 19.80 13.07
C GLU A 109 9.28 18.98 12.59
N TYR A 110 8.85 18.00 13.39
CA TYR A 110 7.73 17.15 13.04
C TYR A 110 6.39 17.86 13.26
N HIS A 111 5.58 17.92 12.23
CA HIS A 111 4.21 18.40 12.27
C HIS A 111 3.23 17.22 12.23
N LEU A 112 2.31 17.21 13.19
CA LEU A 112 1.32 16.15 13.30
C LEU A 112 0.22 16.33 12.25
N GLU A 113 0.19 15.48 11.24
CA GLU A 113 -0.80 15.52 10.18
C GLU A 113 -1.54 14.18 10.05
N LEU A 114 -2.85 14.26 9.78
CA LEU A 114 -3.65 13.07 9.46
C LEU A 114 -3.32 12.58 8.05
N ARG A 115 -3.04 11.30 7.94
CA ARG A 115 -2.74 10.65 6.65
C ARG A 115 -3.95 10.73 5.70
N ASN A 116 -3.72 11.20 4.48
CA ASN A 116 -4.74 11.30 3.43
C ASN A 116 -5.98 12.12 3.85
N PHE A 117 -5.75 13.25 4.53
CA PHE A 117 -6.79 14.10 5.04
C PHE A 117 -6.61 15.54 4.57
N ASP A 118 -7.40 15.96 3.57
CA ASP A 118 -7.35 17.30 3.01
C ASP A 118 -8.42 18.24 3.61
N ARG A 119 -8.33 19.52 3.25
CA ARG A 119 -9.25 20.57 3.75
C ARG A 119 -10.70 20.33 3.32
N ASN A 120 -10.94 19.82 2.11
CA ASN A 120 -12.29 19.55 1.62
C ASN A 120 -12.92 18.40 2.39
N THR A 121 -12.15 17.35 2.63
CA THR A 121 -12.57 16.24 3.47
C THR A 121 -12.92 16.71 4.89
N SER A 122 -12.10 17.57 5.49
CA SER A 122 -12.39 18.19 6.80
C SER A 122 -13.72 18.91 6.81
N TYR A 123 -13.96 19.72 5.78
CA TYR A 123 -15.20 20.51 5.66
C TYR A 123 -16.43 19.61 5.58
N ILE A 124 -16.42 18.65 4.68
CA ILE A 124 -17.51 17.69 4.47
C ILE A 124 -17.77 16.86 5.74
N MET A 125 -16.71 16.47 6.44
CA MET A 125 -16.87 15.78 7.72
C MET A 125 -17.51 16.67 8.78
N GLY A 126 -17.16 17.96 8.85
CA GLY A 126 -17.83 18.93 9.72
C GLY A 126 -19.32 19.03 9.41
N CYS A 127 -19.69 19.13 8.15
CA CYS A 127 -21.09 19.12 7.70
C CYS A 127 -21.81 17.81 8.05
N SER A 128 -21.14 16.65 7.85
CA SER A 128 -21.68 15.34 8.19
C SER A 128 -21.94 15.22 9.70
N MET A 129 -21.07 15.77 10.54
CA MET A 129 -21.32 15.82 11.99
C MET A 129 -22.60 16.61 12.32
N ILE A 130 -22.86 17.73 11.63
CA ILE A 130 -24.10 18.50 11.80
C ILE A 130 -25.31 17.66 11.40
N LEU A 131 -25.27 17.00 10.26
CA LEU A 131 -26.35 16.13 9.78
C LEU A 131 -26.67 15.00 10.77
N ILE A 132 -25.64 14.41 11.38
CA ILE A 132 -25.81 13.30 12.33
C ILE A 132 -26.29 13.80 13.69
N GLN A 133 -25.60 14.78 14.28
CA GLN A 133 -25.84 15.17 15.67
C GLN A 133 -27.02 16.12 15.84
N TYR A 134 -27.23 17.03 14.90
CA TYR A 134 -28.30 18.01 14.99
C TYR A 134 -29.59 17.55 14.29
N TYR A 135 -29.45 17.04 13.05
CA TYR A 135 -30.61 16.58 12.28
C TYR A 135 -30.97 15.11 12.50
N GLY A 136 -30.09 14.30 13.10
CA GLY A 136 -30.34 12.90 13.42
C GLY A 136 -30.27 11.94 12.22
N TYR A 137 -29.66 12.33 11.11
CA TYR A 137 -29.47 11.45 9.97
C TYR A 137 -28.49 10.30 10.29
N ASN A 138 -28.85 9.10 9.84
CA ASN A 138 -27.97 7.93 9.99
C ASN A 138 -27.00 7.82 8.80
N ILE A 139 -25.93 8.61 8.84
CA ILE A 139 -24.89 8.64 7.82
C ILE A 139 -23.64 7.98 8.40
N ASP A 140 -23.15 6.92 7.76
CA ASP A 140 -21.90 6.28 8.15
C ASP A 140 -20.74 6.78 7.27
N PHE A 141 -19.99 7.75 7.77
CA PHE A 141 -18.75 8.23 7.14
C PHE A 141 -17.50 7.82 7.93
N ARG A 142 -17.63 6.88 8.85
CA ARG A 142 -16.52 6.42 9.69
C ARG A 142 -15.47 5.74 8.83
N ARG A 143 -14.30 6.34 8.78
CA ARG A 143 -13.10 5.74 8.23
C ARG A 143 -11.98 5.79 9.26
N PRO A 144 -11.04 4.85 9.24
CA PRO A 144 -9.91 4.92 10.15
C PRO A 144 -9.03 6.13 9.82
N PHE A 145 -8.68 6.90 10.84
CA PHE A 145 -7.69 7.96 10.74
C PHE A 145 -6.36 7.45 11.28
N PHE A 146 -5.28 7.85 10.61
CA PHE A 146 -3.93 7.47 10.99
C PHE A 146 -3.04 8.70 11.07
N TYR A 147 -2.17 8.68 12.09
CA TYR A 147 -1.01 9.56 12.17
C TYR A 147 0.23 8.76 11.83
N ASP A 148 1.07 9.31 10.97
CA ASP A 148 2.38 8.75 10.62
C ASP A 148 3.43 9.50 11.42
N ILE A 149 3.89 8.93 12.54
CA ILE A 149 4.81 9.57 13.49
C ILE A 149 6.15 8.83 13.46
N PRO A 150 7.26 9.48 13.09
CA PRO A 150 8.57 8.86 13.14
C PRO A 150 8.99 8.63 14.61
N ASP A 151 9.60 7.50 14.89
CA ASP A 151 10.22 7.23 16.19
C ASP A 151 11.61 7.90 16.27
N LYS A 152 12.26 7.81 17.42
CA LYS A 152 13.60 8.36 17.67
C LYS A 152 14.69 7.87 16.70
N ASN A 153 14.44 6.77 15.99
CA ASN A 153 15.37 6.20 15.00
C ASN A 153 14.96 6.59 13.56
N GLY A 154 13.94 7.42 13.37
CA GLY A 154 13.41 7.81 12.06
C GLY A 154 12.51 6.77 11.41
N VAL A 155 12.16 5.67 12.10
CA VAL A 155 11.22 4.69 11.56
C VAL A 155 9.80 5.19 11.72
N THR A 156 9.06 5.27 10.61
CA THR A 156 7.65 5.71 10.63
C THR A 156 6.78 4.69 11.35
N ARG A 157 6.05 5.18 12.37
CA ARG A 157 5.03 4.45 13.10
C ARG A 157 3.67 4.94 12.70
N HIS A 158 2.73 4.02 12.52
CA HIS A 158 1.36 4.31 12.13
C HIS A 158 0.45 4.16 13.34
N TYR A 159 -0.15 5.28 13.77
CA TYR A 159 -1.08 5.28 14.90
C TYR A 159 -2.49 5.47 14.41
N ARG A 160 -3.34 4.46 14.63
CA ARG A 160 -4.77 4.57 14.36
C ARG A 160 -5.45 5.38 15.46
N MET A 161 -6.22 6.40 15.06
CA MET A 161 -7.00 7.23 15.97
C MET A 161 -8.45 6.72 16.06
N LEU A 162 -8.90 6.45 17.27
CA LEU A 162 -10.30 6.25 17.62
C LEU A 162 -10.76 7.47 18.40
N TYR A 163 -11.79 8.14 17.92
CA TYR A 163 -12.29 9.38 18.51
C TYR A 163 -13.72 9.20 19.03
N ASN A 164 -14.03 9.95 20.07
CA ASN A 164 -15.34 10.01 20.72
C ASN A 164 -15.80 11.47 20.78
N GLY A 165 -16.97 11.74 20.23
CA GLY A 165 -17.64 13.05 20.20
C GLY A 165 -18.76 13.21 21.22
N ASP A 166 -18.84 12.37 22.28
CA ASP A 166 -19.92 12.45 23.29
C ASP A 166 -19.93 13.77 24.05
N TYR A 167 -18.77 14.44 24.13
CA TYR A 167 -18.62 15.73 24.79
C TYR A 167 -18.80 16.92 23.85
N VAL A 168 -19.47 16.70 22.71
CA VAL A 168 -19.71 17.74 21.70
C VAL A 168 -21.18 18.11 21.67
N ASN A 169 -21.47 19.41 21.63
CA ASN A 169 -22.77 19.98 21.30
C ASN A 169 -22.68 20.77 20.01
N ILE A 170 -23.63 20.58 19.08
CA ILE A 170 -23.72 21.31 17.83
C ILE A 170 -24.97 22.19 17.88
N GLU A 171 -24.80 23.48 17.69
CA GLU A 171 -25.87 24.47 17.72
C GLU A 171 -25.95 25.18 16.39
N LYS A 172 -27.19 25.47 15.95
CA LYS A 172 -27.45 26.23 14.74
C LYS A 172 -27.19 27.71 14.98
N GLY A 173 -26.38 28.32 14.14
CA GLY A 173 -26.17 29.79 14.16
C GLY A 173 -27.29 30.55 13.43
N SER A 174 -27.35 31.88 13.62
CA SER A 174 -28.33 32.73 12.99
C SER A 174 -28.29 32.72 11.46
N ASP A 175 -27.12 32.47 10.91
CA ASP A 175 -26.87 32.55 9.46
C ASP A 175 -26.91 31.18 8.78
N ALA A 176 -27.20 30.10 9.55
CA ALA A 176 -27.29 28.77 9.02
C ALA A 176 -28.62 28.52 8.28
N PRO A 177 -28.61 28.09 7.01
CA PRO A 177 -29.83 27.75 6.27
C PRO A 177 -30.59 26.57 6.91
N GLU A 178 -31.86 26.45 6.59
CA GLU A 178 -32.61 25.23 6.85
C GLU A 178 -32.18 24.15 5.85
N ILE A 179 -31.96 22.95 6.34
CA ILE A 179 -31.62 21.78 5.53
C ILE A 179 -32.84 20.88 5.44
N THR A 180 -33.28 20.60 4.22
CA THR A 180 -34.39 19.70 3.93
C THR A 180 -33.90 18.30 3.57
N ASP A 181 -34.81 17.30 3.64
CA ASP A 181 -34.47 15.93 3.23
C ASP A 181 -33.94 15.87 1.78
N LYS A 182 -34.50 16.70 0.89
CA LYS A 182 -34.01 16.81 -0.49
C LYS A 182 -32.59 17.37 -0.57
N ASP A 183 -32.26 18.36 0.27
CA ASP A 183 -30.88 18.89 0.32
C ASP A 183 -29.90 17.79 0.77
N VAL A 184 -30.32 16.94 1.70
CA VAL A 184 -29.49 15.82 2.16
C VAL A 184 -29.30 14.78 1.05
N GLU A 185 -30.35 14.44 0.30
CA GLU A 185 -30.24 13.56 -0.88
C GLU A 185 -29.26 14.13 -1.90
N ASP A 186 -29.39 15.41 -2.26
CA ASP A 186 -28.51 16.11 -3.19
C ASP A 186 -27.04 16.12 -2.70
N LEU A 187 -26.81 16.28 -1.39
CA LEU A 187 -25.46 16.27 -0.78
C LEU A 187 -24.83 14.87 -0.81
N LEU A 188 -25.62 13.83 -0.52
CA LEU A 188 -25.14 12.45 -0.51
C LEU A 188 -24.82 11.93 -1.92
N ASP A 189 -25.57 12.39 -2.94
CA ASP A 189 -25.32 12.06 -4.33
C ASP A 189 -24.11 12.80 -4.93
N ASN A 190 -23.70 13.91 -4.31
CA ASN A 190 -22.60 14.79 -4.77
C ASN A 190 -21.54 14.97 -3.67
N PHE A 191 -21.10 13.87 -3.05
CA PHE A 191 -20.16 13.91 -1.92
C PHE A 191 -18.84 14.62 -2.24
N ASP A 192 -18.34 14.54 -3.46
CA ASP A 192 -17.09 15.13 -3.92
C ASP A 192 -17.21 16.62 -4.35
N ASN A 193 -18.41 17.15 -4.45
CA ASN A 193 -18.67 18.52 -4.87
C ASN A 193 -18.71 19.49 -3.67
N ILE A 194 -17.56 19.96 -3.22
CA ILE A 194 -17.43 20.86 -2.08
C ILE A 194 -18.27 22.15 -2.20
N ALA A 195 -18.58 22.61 -3.42
CA ALA A 195 -19.35 23.85 -3.62
C ALA A 195 -20.79 23.71 -3.12
N ILE A 196 -21.44 22.57 -3.36
CA ILE A 196 -22.79 22.28 -2.87
C ILE A 196 -22.79 22.20 -1.33
N TRP A 197 -21.78 21.58 -0.74
CA TRP A 197 -21.65 21.52 0.71
C TRP A 197 -21.49 22.90 1.35
N LYS A 198 -20.68 23.79 0.75
CA LYS A 198 -20.50 25.17 1.23
C LYS A 198 -21.72 26.04 1.02
N GLU A 199 -22.53 25.78 0.00
CA GLU A 199 -23.81 26.46 -0.20
C GLU A 199 -24.80 26.14 0.91
N LYS A 200 -24.95 24.85 1.25
CA LYS A 200 -25.89 24.37 2.27
C LYS A 200 -25.40 24.58 3.70
N PHE A 201 -24.10 24.52 3.91
CA PHE A 201 -23.44 24.78 5.18
C PHE A 201 -22.41 25.91 5.00
N PRO A 202 -22.82 27.17 4.98
CA PRO A 202 -21.87 28.27 4.82
C PRO A 202 -20.78 28.26 5.91
N PRO A 203 -19.58 28.75 5.61
CA PRO A 203 -18.52 28.81 6.60
C PRO A 203 -18.95 29.53 7.87
N ARG A 204 -18.63 28.93 9.04
CA ARG A 204 -18.90 29.49 10.37
C ARG A 204 -20.37 29.76 10.69
N SER A 205 -21.30 29.17 9.95
CA SER A 205 -22.73 29.32 10.19
C SER A 205 -23.28 28.48 11.35
N TRP A 206 -22.51 27.52 11.81
CA TRP A 206 -22.84 26.65 12.96
C TRP A 206 -21.87 26.85 14.11
N HIS A 207 -22.22 26.34 15.30
CA HIS A 207 -21.37 26.37 16.48
C HIS A 207 -21.06 24.95 16.94
N PHE A 208 -19.79 24.65 17.10
CA PHE A 208 -19.27 23.46 17.77
C PHE A 208 -18.89 23.87 19.20
N LYS A 209 -19.52 23.29 20.20
CA LYS A 209 -19.19 23.49 21.60
C LYS A 209 -18.74 22.17 22.20
N GLY A 210 -17.53 22.13 22.74
CA GLY A 210 -17.02 20.94 23.39
C GLY A 210 -15.60 20.59 23.01
N PHE A 211 -15.28 19.30 23.14
CA PHE A 211 -14.00 18.73 22.78
C PHE A 211 -14.17 17.28 22.33
N ILE A 212 -13.19 16.78 21.61
CA ILE A 212 -13.12 15.39 21.18
C ILE A 212 -12.10 14.66 22.05
N LEU A 213 -12.46 13.47 22.52
CA LEU A 213 -11.55 12.55 23.17
C LEU A 213 -11.05 11.53 22.14
N ALA A 214 -9.75 11.42 21.96
CA ALA A 214 -9.16 10.47 21.04
C ALA A 214 -8.15 9.56 21.72
N ASN A 215 -8.23 8.26 21.40
CA ASN A 215 -7.26 7.25 21.78
C ASN A 215 -6.50 6.81 20.52
N LEU A 216 -5.19 6.72 20.63
CA LEU A 216 -4.33 6.26 19.55
C LEU A 216 -3.82 4.85 19.86
N TYR A 217 -3.77 4.02 18.83
CA TYR A 217 -3.25 2.65 18.92
C TYR A 217 -2.18 2.45 17.87
N ASP A 218 -1.06 1.84 18.27
CA ASP A 218 -0.02 1.46 17.31
C ASP A 218 -0.57 0.38 16.36
N ALA A 219 -0.80 0.77 15.12
CA ALA A 219 -1.28 -0.08 14.03
C ALA A 219 -0.19 -0.26 12.95
N THR A 220 1.08 -0.06 13.32
CA THR A 220 2.19 -0.08 12.37
C THR A 220 2.24 -1.37 11.58
N SER A 221 2.07 -2.52 12.21
CA SER A 221 2.09 -3.81 11.51
C SER A 221 0.98 -3.94 10.47
N ASP A 222 -0.25 -3.55 10.81
CA ASP A 222 -1.40 -3.67 9.92
C ASP A 222 -1.28 -2.72 8.72
N VAL A 223 -0.88 -1.47 8.97
CA VAL A 223 -0.70 -0.45 7.93
C VAL A 223 0.47 -0.81 7.02
N SER A 224 1.62 -1.20 7.60
CA SER A 224 2.79 -1.61 6.82
C SER A 224 2.47 -2.83 5.94
N LEU A 225 1.68 -3.78 6.43
CA LEU A 225 1.24 -4.92 5.62
C LEU A 225 0.29 -4.48 4.49
N SER A 226 -0.60 -3.54 4.75
CA SER A 226 -1.48 -2.96 3.72
C SER A 226 -0.68 -2.19 2.65
N ASP A 227 0.28 -1.38 3.08
CA ASP A 227 1.17 -0.64 2.18
C ASP A 227 2.04 -1.59 1.35
N PHE A 228 2.50 -2.70 1.96
CA PHE A 228 3.20 -3.77 1.26
C PHE A 228 2.35 -4.40 0.15
N LYS A 229 1.10 -4.78 0.44
CA LYS A 229 0.17 -5.29 -0.56
C LYS A 229 -0.02 -4.31 -1.71
N THR A 230 -0.22 -3.03 -1.39
CA THR A 230 -0.42 -1.98 -2.39
C THR A 230 0.83 -1.77 -3.24
N SER A 231 2.01 -1.80 -2.65
CA SER A 231 3.28 -1.66 -3.38
C SER A 231 3.52 -2.80 -4.37
N LEU A 232 3.15 -4.03 -3.99
CA LEU A 232 3.27 -5.20 -4.87
C LEU A 232 2.32 -5.16 -6.07
N LEU A 233 1.25 -4.35 -6.03
CA LEU A 233 0.30 -4.17 -7.13
C LEU A 233 0.75 -3.11 -8.15
N ARG A 234 1.77 -2.31 -7.85
CA ARG A 234 2.28 -1.30 -8.79
C ARG A 234 2.92 -1.97 -9.99
N TYR A 235 2.56 -1.48 -11.19
CA TYR A 235 3.04 -2.03 -12.46
C TYR A 235 4.52 -1.74 -12.71
N ASP A 236 5.01 -0.59 -12.28
CA ASP A 236 6.39 -0.17 -12.54
C ASP A 236 7.30 -0.56 -11.37
N LYS A 237 7.86 -1.76 -11.46
CA LYS A 237 8.83 -2.28 -10.49
C LYS A 237 10.26 -1.79 -10.79
N SER A 238 10.48 -1.07 -11.90
CA SER A 238 11.77 -0.51 -12.28
C SER A 238 12.03 0.86 -11.67
N ASP A 239 11.01 1.49 -11.08
CA ASP A 239 11.12 2.79 -10.41
C ASP A 239 11.95 2.67 -9.11
N THR A 240 12.94 3.53 -8.96
CA THR A 240 13.75 3.63 -7.72
C THR A 240 12.87 3.91 -6.50
N GLY A 241 11.80 4.69 -6.65
CA GLY A 241 10.82 4.95 -5.61
C GLY A 241 10.08 3.69 -5.10
N PHE A 242 9.92 2.66 -5.96
CA PHE A 242 9.37 1.38 -5.54
C PHE A 242 10.28 0.67 -4.52
N ILE A 243 11.59 0.68 -4.77
CA ILE A 243 12.56 -0.02 -3.90
C ILE A 243 12.73 0.68 -2.57
N GLU A 244 12.81 2.02 -2.59
CA GLU A 244 12.88 2.82 -1.37
C GLU A 244 11.62 2.60 -0.52
N GLY A 245 10.44 2.62 -1.15
CA GLY A 245 9.17 2.30 -0.49
C GLY A 245 9.13 0.88 0.07
N PHE A 246 9.68 -0.09 -0.67
CA PHE A 246 9.76 -1.48 -0.24
C PHE A 246 10.67 -1.65 0.98
N HIS A 247 11.86 -1.02 0.97
CA HIS A 247 12.76 -1.00 2.12
C HIS A 247 12.11 -0.34 3.35
N SER A 248 11.48 0.82 3.17
CA SER A 248 10.80 1.56 4.25
C SER A 248 9.70 0.74 4.92
N ILE A 249 8.93 -0.02 4.13
CA ILE A 249 7.89 -0.92 4.65
C ILE A 249 8.50 -2.01 5.54
N PHE A 250 9.58 -2.67 5.10
CA PHE A 250 10.25 -3.68 5.90
C PHE A 250 10.91 -3.07 7.15
N GLN A 251 11.50 -1.89 7.05
CA GLN A 251 12.01 -1.15 8.21
C GLN A 251 10.91 -0.90 9.24
N SER A 252 9.71 -0.54 8.81
CA SER A 252 8.54 -0.37 9.69
C SER A 252 8.06 -1.70 10.29
N ILE A 253 7.96 -2.78 9.50
CA ILE A 253 7.56 -4.11 9.98
C ILE A 253 8.54 -4.64 11.04
N PHE A 254 9.84 -4.52 10.79
CA PHE A 254 10.87 -5.00 11.71
C PHE A 254 11.18 -4.01 12.83
N ASN A 255 10.83 -2.75 12.66
CA ASN A 255 11.21 -1.63 13.52
C ASN A 255 12.74 -1.44 13.59
N LEU A 256 13.39 -1.54 12.46
CA LEU A 256 14.85 -1.45 12.31
C LEU A 256 15.17 -0.52 11.14
N PRO A 257 15.80 0.66 11.37
CA PRO A 257 16.02 1.66 10.33
C PRO A 257 17.11 1.28 9.31
N GLU A 258 18.04 0.43 9.69
CA GLU A 258 19.23 0.14 8.88
C GLU A 258 19.14 -1.17 8.09
N ILE A 259 18.01 -1.88 8.16
CA ILE A 259 17.87 -3.10 7.37
C ILE A 259 17.73 -2.79 5.88
N LYS A 260 18.28 -3.70 5.09
CA LYS A 260 18.11 -3.72 3.64
C LYS A 260 17.42 -5.00 3.22
N VAL A 261 16.69 -4.91 2.11
CA VAL A 261 15.96 -6.04 1.55
C VAL A 261 16.49 -6.32 0.16
N GLY A 262 16.78 -7.58 -0.09
CA GLY A 262 17.22 -8.10 -1.37
C GLY A 262 16.37 -9.27 -1.82
N PHE A 263 16.56 -9.65 -3.07
CA PHE A 263 15.82 -10.75 -3.66
C PHE A 263 16.65 -11.43 -4.75
N SER A 264 16.56 -12.76 -4.83
CA SER A 264 17.12 -13.56 -5.92
C SER A 264 16.10 -14.52 -6.48
N ASN A 265 16.01 -14.60 -7.81
CA ASN A 265 15.20 -15.57 -8.53
C ASN A 265 15.86 -16.95 -8.52
N TYR A 266 15.04 -17.98 -8.55
CA TYR A 266 15.51 -19.34 -8.72
C TYR A 266 15.23 -19.85 -10.13
N ASN A 267 16.27 -20.37 -10.77
CA ASN A 267 16.20 -21.06 -12.05
C ASN A 267 16.24 -22.57 -11.80
N ASP A 268 15.11 -23.25 -12.04
CA ASP A 268 15.00 -24.68 -11.79
C ASP A 268 15.75 -25.52 -12.82
N GLU A 269 15.91 -25.06 -14.05
CA GLU A 269 16.64 -25.77 -15.11
C GLU A 269 18.15 -25.84 -14.81
N GLU A 270 18.74 -24.70 -14.41
CA GLU A 270 20.16 -24.58 -14.12
C GLU A 270 20.51 -24.82 -12.65
N LYS A 271 19.49 -24.91 -11.75
CA LYS A 271 19.64 -25.02 -10.28
C LYS A 271 20.49 -23.87 -9.70
N THR A 272 20.26 -22.66 -10.21
CA THR A 272 20.98 -21.44 -9.84
C THR A 272 20.07 -20.42 -9.18
N LEU A 273 20.64 -19.60 -8.31
CA LEU A 273 20.07 -18.30 -7.95
C LEU A 273 20.55 -17.28 -8.97
N GLU A 274 19.66 -16.42 -9.43
CA GLU A 274 19.90 -15.40 -10.45
C GLU A 274 19.40 -14.03 -9.97
N ARG A 275 20.08 -12.94 -10.37
CA ARG A 275 19.58 -11.60 -10.13
C ARG A 275 18.27 -11.35 -10.87
N VAL A 276 17.42 -10.53 -10.28
CA VAL A 276 16.21 -10.06 -10.95
C VAL A 276 16.62 -9.12 -12.08
N PRO A 277 16.05 -9.27 -13.29
CA PRO A 277 16.18 -8.25 -14.34
C PRO A 277 15.71 -6.89 -13.80
N TYR A 278 16.18 -5.80 -14.36
CA TYR A 278 15.94 -4.39 -13.99
C TYR A 278 16.99 -3.75 -13.06
N ASN A 279 18.02 -4.45 -12.62
CA ASN A 279 19.15 -3.94 -11.81
C ASN A 279 18.77 -3.14 -10.54
N THR A 280 17.52 -3.22 -10.12
CA THR A 280 16.92 -2.38 -9.10
C THR A 280 16.88 -3.06 -7.73
N VAL A 281 16.81 -4.40 -7.69
CA VAL A 281 16.79 -5.17 -6.46
C VAL A 281 18.13 -5.85 -6.25
N GLU A 282 18.80 -5.54 -5.13
CA GLU A 282 20.06 -6.16 -4.75
C GLU A 282 19.86 -7.64 -4.37
N SER A 283 20.90 -8.44 -4.53
CA SER A 283 21.02 -9.76 -3.90
C SER A 283 22.32 -9.81 -3.12
N PHE A 284 22.23 -10.02 -1.83
CA PHE A 284 23.37 -10.12 -0.92
C PHE A 284 24.02 -11.51 -0.96
N VAL A 285 23.26 -12.53 -1.33
CA VAL A 285 23.78 -13.89 -1.55
C VAL A 285 24.65 -13.94 -2.80
N LEU A 286 24.23 -13.25 -3.88
CA LEU A 286 24.98 -13.20 -5.15
C LEU A 286 26.07 -12.14 -5.15
N ASN A 287 25.94 -11.10 -4.31
CA ASN A 287 26.84 -9.96 -4.29
C ASN A 287 26.96 -9.33 -5.70
N ALA A 288 28.15 -9.31 -6.30
CA ALA A 288 28.37 -8.76 -7.66
C ALA A 288 28.04 -9.74 -8.80
N GLU A 289 27.79 -11.02 -8.51
CA GLU A 289 27.53 -12.04 -9.52
C GLU A 289 26.13 -11.96 -10.10
N GLN A 290 25.97 -12.28 -11.37
CA GLN A 290 24.66 -12.34 -12.03
C GLN A 290 23.90 -13.63 -11.67
N LYS A 291 24.63 -14.72 -11.52
CA LYS A 291 24.08 -16.02 -11.12
C LYS A 291 25.13 -16.89 -10.42
N ARG A 292 24.66 -17.75 -9.53
CA ARG A 292 25.48 -18.72 -8.81
C ARG A 292 24.70 -20.00 -8.53
N ALA A 293 25.35 -21.16 -8.60
CA ALA A 293 24.72 -22.43 -8.22
C ALA A 293 24.30 -22.39 -6.74
N CYS A 294 23.08 -22.84 -6.42
CA CYS A 294 22.51 -22.73 -5.07
C CYS A 294 23.38 -23.36 -3.99
N ARG A 295 24.01 -24.50 -4.29
CA ARG A 295 24.89 -25.20 -3.34
C ARG A 295 26.19 -24.47 -3.05
N SER A 296 26.65 -23.59 -3.94
CA SER A 296 27.87 -22.79 -3.74
C SER A 296 27.55 -21.39 -3.23
N ALA A 297 26.31 -20.93 -3.40
CA ALA A 297 25.83 -19.64 -2.92
C ALA A 297 25.51 -19.65 -1.42
N LEU A 298 25.13 -20.81 -0.89
CA LEU A 298 24.64 -21.00 0.48
C LEU A 298 25.49 -22.05 1.20
N CYS A 299 25.60 -21.95 2.54
CA CYS A 299 26.19 -23.02 3.33
C CYS A 299 25.27 -24.27 3.36
N SER A 300 25.82 -25.42 3.69
CA SER A 300 25.06 -26.69 3.73
C SER A 300 23.83 -26.61 4.63
N GLY A 301 23.93 -25.94 5.78
CA GLY A 301 22.82 -25.78 6.73
C GLY A 301 21.73 -24.87 6.19
N SER A 302 22.10 -23.70 5.61
CA SER A 302 21.14 -22.79 5.01
C SER A 302 20.49 -23.41 3.77
N PHE A 303 21.26 -24.10 2.93
CA PHE A 303 20.72 -24.80 1.77
C PHE A 303 19.66 -25.83 2.17
N TYR A 304 19.96 -26.69 3.16
CA TYR A 304 19.00 -27.68 3.65
C TYR A 304 17.73 -27.05 4.22
N THR A 305 17.88 -25.99 5.03
CA THR A 305 16.74 -25.32 5.65
C THR A 305 15.87 -24.62 4.62
N ILE A 306 16.47 -23.88 3.68
CA ILE A 306 15.77 -23.07 2.68
C ILE A 306 15.18 -23.95 1.58
N PHE A 307 15.98 -24.84 0.97
CA PHE A 307 15.56 -25.60 -0.21
C PHE A 307 14.81 -26.88 0.13
N THR A 308 15.20 -27.59 1.22
CA THR A 308 14.57 -28.87 1.58
C THR A 308 13.40 -28.68 2.53
N LYS A 309 13.60 -27.90 3.60
CA LYS A 309 12.53 -27.68 4.59
C LYS A 309 11.57 -26.55 4.22
N LYS A 310 11.91 -25.69 3.27
CA LYS A 310 11.14 -24.48 2.92
C LYS A 310 10.90 -23.57 4.13
N GLN A 311 11.89 -23.45 5.00
CA GLN A 311 11.82 -22.66 6.24
C GLN A 311 12.79 -21.48 6.19
N PHE A 312 12.49 -20.46 6.99
CA PHE A 312 13.39 -19.32 7.17
C PHE A 312 14.72 -19.76 7.75
N PHE A 313 15.79 -19.17 7.26
CA PHE A 313 17.12 -19.32 7.82
C PHE A 313 17.61 -17.99 8.34
N ALA A 314 17.77 -17.89 9.66
CA ALA A 314 18.19 -16.66 10.33
C ALA A 314 19.60 -16.80 10.90
N VAL A 315 20.41 -15.76 10.68
CA VAL A 315 21.78 -15.64 11.18
C VAL A 315 21.86 -14.40 12.06
N SER A 316 21.86 -14.55 13.37
CA SER A 316 21.87 -13.42 14.30
C SER A 316 23.25 -12.77 14.52
N ASP A 317 24.33 -13.48 14.25
CA ASP A 317 25.72 -12.98 14.29
C ASP A 317 26.58 -13.72 13.28
N VAL A 318 26.78 -13.10 12.11
CA VAL A 318 27.52 -13.68 10.98
C VAL A 318 28.97 -14.03 11.37
N ALA A 319 29.64 -13.16 12.15
CA ALA A 319 31.00 -13.40 12.60
C ALA A 319 31.11 -14.64 13.51
N ARG A 320 30.12 -14.85 14.38
CA ARG A 320 30.04 -16.05 15.22
C ARG A 320 29.87 -17.33 14.39
N TYR A 321 29.06 -17.29 13.32
CA TYR A 321 28.90 -18.44 12.44
C TYR A 321 30.18 -18.71 11.63
N LEU A 322 30.83 -17.69 11.10
CA LEU A 322 32.12 -17.83 10.41
C LEU A 322 33.21 -18.37 11.33
N SER A 323 33.25 -17.99 12.63
CA SER A 323 34.23 -18.51 13.59
C SER A 323 34.09 -20.01 13.83
N LYS A 324 32.90 -20.60 13.62
CA LYS A 324 32.67 -22.04 13.74
C LYS A 324 33.15 -22.81 12.52
N ASP A 325 33.05 -22.21 11.35
CA ASP A 325 33.55 -22.76 10.09
C ASP A 325 34.22 -21.66 9.25
N PRO A 326 35.52 -21.42 9.46
CA PRO A 326 36.27 -20.37 8.76
C PRO A 326 36.39 -20.59 7.26
N THR A 327 36.07 -21.77 6.75
CA THR A 327 36.16 -22.12 5.33
C THR A 327 34.86 -21.80 4.57
N GLU A 328 33.80 -21.45 5.28
CA GLU A 328 32.48 -21.25 4.70
C GLU A 328 32.39 -19.88 3.99
N HIS A 329 32.36 -19.93 2.67
CA HIS A 329 32.32 -18.75 1.82
C HIS A 329 31.05 -17.91 1.99
N PHE A 330 29.93 -18.51 2.34
CA PHE A 330 28.65 -17.82 2.51
C PHE A 330 28.73 -16.73 3.59
N TYR A 331 29.23 -17.06 4.78
CA TYR A 331 29.35 -16.08 5.87
C TYR A 331 30.43 -15.04 5.61
N LYS A 332 31.51 -15.43 4.93
CA LYS A 332 32.55 -14.49 4.53
C LYS A 332 32.01 -13.44 3.55
N ASN A 333 31.25 -13.88 2.53
CA ASN A 333 30.61 -12.99 1.56
C ASN A 333 29.65 -11.99 2.23
N LEU A 334 28.93 -12.39 3.28
CA LEU A 334 28.06 -11.48 4.04
C LEU A 334 28.89 -10.45 4.83
N LEU A 335 29.96 -10.86 5.51
CA LEU A 335 30.82 -9.94 6.24
C LEU A 335 31.57 -8.95 5.33
N ASP A 336 31.99 -9.37 4.15
CA ASP A 336 32.64 -8.50 3.15
C ASP A 336 31.69 -7.38 2.68
N GLN A 337 30.37 -7.54 2.87
CA GLN A 337 29.34 -6.55 2.61
C GLN A 337 28.88 -5.79 3.88
N ASP A 338 29.63 -5.88 5.01
CA ASP A 338 29.29 -5.32 6.32
C ASP A 338 27.96 -5.83 6.91
N ILE A 339 27.52 -7.03 6.52
CA ILE A 339 26.31 -7.67 7.03
C ILE A 339 26.65 -8.47 8.29
N LYS A 340 26.02 -8.11 9.41
CA LYS A 340 26.27 -8.77 10.71
C LYS A 340 25.13 -9.65 11.19
N SER A 341 23.90 -9.42 10.72
CA SER A 341 22.77 -10.35 10.89
C SER A 341 21.91 -10.40 9.65
N ALA A 342 21.23 -11.51 9.40
CA ALA A 342 20.44 -11.72 8.19
C ALA A 342 19.31 -12.74 8.41
N ILE A 343 18.25 -12.61 7.60
CA ILE A 343 17.17 -13.59 7.43
C ILE A 343 17.03 -13.89 5.94
N PHE A 344 17.00 -15.17 5.61
CA PHE A 344 16.77 -15.70 4.27
C PHE A 344 15.46 -16.46 4.26
N ALA A 345 14.48 -16.00 3.48
CA ALA A 345 13.14 -16.56 3.43
C ALA A 345 12.86 -17.17 2.06
N PRO A 346 12.56 -18.47 1.98
CA PRO A 346 12.20 -19.11 0.72
C PRO A 346 10.84 -18.63 0.23
N ILE A 347 10.76 -18.23 -1.05
CA ILE A 347 9.51 -17.99 -1.73
C ILE A 347 9.20 -19.25 -2.53
N ALA A 348 8.23 -20.02 -2.05
CA ALA A 348 7.90 -21.32 -2.61
C ALA A 348 6.40 -21.59 -2.60
N ASP A 349 5.92 -22.27 -3.64
CA ASP A 349 4.55 -22.76 -3.76
C ASP A 349 4.59 -24.30 -3.67
N GLY A 350 4.30 -24.81 -2.49
CA GLY A 350 4.52 -26.22 -2.19
C GLY A 350 5.99 -26.62 -2.42
N ASP A 351 6.23 -27.56 -3.31
CA ASP A 351 7.58 -28.00 -3.66
C ASP A 351 8.28 -27.09 -4.67
N ASN A 352 7.54 -26.22 -5.35
CA ASN A 352 8.08 -25.31 -6.36
C ASN A 352 8.75 -24.10 -5.71
N PHE A 353 10.07 -24.09 -5.68
CA PHE A 353 10.87 -22.95 -5.18
C PHE A 353 10.97 -21.88 -6.27
N LEU A 354 10.57 -20.64 -5.94
CA LEU A 354 10.53 -19.54 -6.88
C LEU A 354 11.67 -18.55 -6.71
N GLY A 355 12.12 -18.34 -5.48
CA GLY A 355 13.16 -17.35 -5.19
C GLY A 355 13.46 -17.25 -3.71
N LEU A 356 14.34 -16.32 -3.37
CA LEU A 356 14.81 -16.09 -2.02
C LEU A 356 14.65 -14.60 -1.68
N LEU A 357 13.91 -14.32 -0.60
CA LEU A 357 13.88 -13.01 0.03
C LEU A 357 15.07 -12.93 1.00
N GLU A 358 15.81 -11.84 0.94
CA GLU A 358 17.04 -11.61 1.69
C GLU A 358 16.86 -10.33 2.52
N ILE A 359 16.90 -10.44 3.84
CA ILE A 359 16.85 -9.28 4.74
C ILE A 359 18.15 -9.26 5.52
N VAL A 360 18.83 -8.11 5.50
CA VAL A 360 20.16 -7.98 6.09
C VAL A 360 20.26 -6.73 6.96
N SER A 361 21.12 -6.80 7.97
CA SER A 361 21.43 -5.67 8.87
C SER A 361 22.93 -5.54 9.11
N PRO A 362 23.45 -4.31 9.20
CA PRO A 362 24.83 -4.05 9.61
C PRO A 362 25.04 -4.26 11.11
N ASN A 363 24.00 -4.55 11.87
CA ASN A 363 24.06 -4.76 13.32
C ASN A 363 23.85 -6.22 13.69
N LYS A 364 24.55 -6.66 14.74
CA LYS A 364 24.35 -7.99 15.31
C LYS A 364 23.02 -8.07 16.03
N GLN A 365 22.36 -9.23 15.98
CA GLN A 365 21.12 -9.57 16.69
C GLN A 365 19.88 -8.79 16.27
N ASP A 366 19.99 -7.80 15.38
CA ASP A 366 18.84 -7.12 14.80
C ASP A 366 17.88 -8.12 14.14
N LEU A 367 18.44 -9.02 13.36
CA LEU A 367 17.70 -10.08 12.66
C LEU A 367 18.01 -11.43 13.32
N ASN A 368 16.96 -12.18 13.66
CA ASN A 368 17.04 -13.45 14.35
C ASN A 368 15.80 -14.32 14.08
N SER A 369 15.80 -15.56 14.58
CA SER A 369 14.70 -16.50 14.34
C SER A 369 13.36 -16.08 14.97
N ILE A 370 13.38 -15.23 16.00
CA ILE A 370 12.16 -14.77 16.66
C ILE A 370 11.45 -13.73 15.78
N ASN A 371 12.17 -12.72 15.32
CA ASN A 371 11.55 -11.68 14.50
C ASN A 371 11.36 -12.11 13.03
N ALA A 372 11.99 -13.20 12.58
CA ALA A 372 11.68 -13.82 11.29
C ALA A 372 10.21 -14.25 11.17
N ASN A 373 9.53 -14.55 12.29
CA ASN A 373 8.10 -14.89 12.27
C ASN A 373 7.21 -13.77 11.73
N LYS A 374 7.65 -12.51 11.75
CA LYS A 374 6.93 -11.39 11.12
C LYS A 374 6.75 -11.57 9.62
N LEU A 375 7.61 -12.36 8.99
CA LEU A 375 7.50 -12.67 7.56
C LEU A 375 6.33 -13.61 7.23
N LEU A 376 5.77 -14.35 8.20
CA LEU A 376 4.63 -15.22 7.95
C LEU A 376 3.43 -14.47 7.40
N ASP A 377 3.23 -13.22 7.82
CA ASP A 377 2.14 -12.36 7.36
C ASP A 377 2.42 -11.73 5.98
N VAL A 378 3.70 -11.63 5.61
CA VAL A 378 4.17 -10.98 4.36
C VAL A 378 4.31 -11.97 3.21
N MET A 379 4.79 -13.19 3.51
CA MET A 379 5.16 -14.20 2.50
C MET A 379 4.04 -14.58 1.53
N PRO A 380 2.76 -14.74 1.92
CA PRO A 380 1.69 -15.08 0.99
C PRO A 380 1.54 -14.05 -0.14
N TYR A 381 1.59 -12.75 0.20
CA TYR A 381 1.45 -11.67 -0.79
C TYR A 381 2.67 -11.54 -1.69
N LEU A 382 3.86 -11.79 -1.13
CA LEU A 382 5.09 -11.82 -1.92
C LEU A 382 5.09 -13.00 -2.90
N LEU A 383 4.61 -14.16 -2.45
CA LEU A 383 4.45 -15.34 -3.30
C LEU A 383 3.53 -15.05 -4.49
N ASP A 384 2.35 -14.48 -4.24
CA ASP A 384 1.40 -14.13 -5.30
C ASP A 384 1.98 -13.11 -6.28
N SER A 385 2.72 -12.11 -5.78
CA SER A 385 3.39 -11.13 -6.64
C SER A 385 4.49 -11.75 -7.49
N VAL A 386 5.29 -12.65 -6.94
CA VAL A 386 6.37 -13.34 -7.68
C VAL A 386 5.78 -14.27 -8.73
N LYS A 387 4.69 -14.99 -8.42
CA LYS A 387 3.97 -15.81 -9.40
C LYS A 387 3.49 -14.98 -10.59
N ARG A 388 2.77 -13.90 -10.31
CA ARG A 388 2.29 -13.00 -11.36
C ARG A 388 3.42 -12.44 -12.21
N SER A 389 4.50 -11.97 -11.58
CA SER A 389 5.66 -11.45 -12.31
C SER A 389 6.33 -12.52 -13.21
N ARG A 390 6.32 -13.79 -12.79
CA ARG A 390 6.80 -14.90 -13.63
C ARG A 390 5.87 -15.18 -14.81
N GLU A 391 4.55 -15.17 -14.58
CA GLU A 391 3.56 -15.35 -15.64
C GLU A 391 3.65 -14.22 -16.67
N GLU A 392 3.78 -12.97 -16.23
CA GLU A 392 4.01 -11.81 -17.11
C GLU A 392 5.29 -12.00 -17.95
N MET A 393 6.40 -12.40 -17.33
CA MET A 393 7.65 -12.65 -18.03
C MET A 393 7.54 -13.82 -19.04
N GLU A 394 6.87 -14.91 -18.68
CA GLU A 394 6.63 -16.03 -19.62
C GLU A 394 5.78 -15.59 -20.81
N ASN A 395 4.74 -14.78 -20.57
CA ASN A 395 3.93 -14.22 -21.65
C ASN A 395 4.76 -13.32 -22.60
N GLU A 396 5.64 -12.48 -22.06
CA GLU A 396 6.54 -11.66 -22.88
C GLU A 396 7.50 -12.52 -23.70
N LEU A 397 8.06 -13.58 -23.11
CA LEU A 397 8.91 -14.54 -23.83
C LEU A 397 8.14 -15.24 -24.96
N GLU A 398 6.89 -15.65 -24.70
CA GLU A 398 6.02 -16.26 -25.72
C GLU A 398 5.75 -15.28 -26.86
N ILE A 399 5.45 -14.01 -26.55
CA ILE A 399 5.24 -12.97 -27.57
C ILE A 399 6.48 -12.79 -28.45
N ILE A 400 7.69 -12.72 -27.85
CA ILE A 400 8.94 -12.63 -28.61
C ILE A 400 9.10 -13.84 -29.53
N ILE A 401 8.87 -15.04 -29.01
CA ILE A 401 8.99 -16.27 -29.80
C ILE A 401 7.99 -16.30 -30.94
N GLN A 402 6.73 -15.93 -30.70
CA GLN A 402 5.68 -15.92 -31.71
C GLN A 402 5.93 -14.88 -32.80
N ASN A 403 6.50 -13.73 -32.45
CA ASN A 403 6.86 -12.70 -33.44
C ASN A 403 8.02 -13.12 -34.35
N GLU A 404 8.98 -13.88 -33.83
CA GLU A 404 10.20 -14.25 -34.54
C GLU A 404 10.12 -15.64 -35.20
N CYS A 405 9.22 -16.50 -34.72
CA CYS A 405 9.15 -17.91 -35.11
C CYS A 405 7.71 -18.36 -35.37
N THR A 406 7.48 -19.12 -36.42
CA THR A 406 6.12 -19.55 -36.83
C THR A 406 5.65 -20.85 -36.18
N SER A 407 6.50 -21.83 -36.04
CA SER A 407 6.17 -23.13 -35.44
C SER A 407 7.43 -23.79 -34.89
N ILE A 408 7.40 -24.13 -33.61
CA ILE A 408 8.53 -24.73 -32.92
C ILE A 408 8.09 -26.07 -32.32
N HIS A 409 8.85 -27.13 -32.59
CA HIS A 409 8.60 -28.41 -31.96
C HIS A 409 8.99 -28.36 -30.48
N SER A 410 8.17 -28.94 -29.61
CA SER A 410 8.36 -28.87 -28.14
C SER A 410 9.74 -29.35 -27.66
N SER A 411 10.35 -30.32 -28.34
CA SER A 411 11.68 -30.85 -27.98
C SER A 411 12.83 -29.84 -28.13
N VAL A 412 12.65 -28.82 -28.95
CA VAL A 412 13.68 -27.79 -29.23
C VAL A 412 13.28 -26.41 -28.71
N TYR A 413 12.08 -26.26 -28.15
CA TYR A 413 11.50 -25.03 -27.65
C TYR A 413 12.41 -24.32 -26.63
N TRP A 414 13.08 -25.08 -25.75
CA TRP A 414 14.00 -24.58 -24.73
C TRP A 414 15.09 -23.65 -25.31
N LYS A 415 15.57 -23.91 -26.53
CA LYS A 415 16.63 -23.13 -27.16
C LYS A 415 16.12 -21.78 -27.66
N PHE A 416 14.91 -21.74 -28.22
CA PHE A 416 14.23 -20.51 -28.61
C PHE A 416 13.87 -19.67 -27.41
N ARG A 417 13.37 -20.28 -26.34
CA ARG A 417 13.09 -19.63 -25.07
C ARG A 417 14.36 -19.02 -24.45
N LYS A 418 15.51 -19.68 -24.55
CA LYS A 418 16.78 -19.15 -24.09
C LYS A 418 17.20 -17.90 -24.86
N GLU A 419 17.02 -17.87 -26.17
CA GLU A 419 17.32 -16.71 -27.00
C GLU A 419 16.30 -15.57 -26.75
N ALA A 420 15.01 -15.85 -26.63
CA ALA A 420 14.01 -14.87 -26.24
C ALA A 420 14.31 -14.26 -24.88
N LYS A 421 14.72 -15.07 -23.87
CA LYS A 421 15.15 -14.58 -22.56
C LYS A 421 16.35 -13.62 -22.68
N ARG A 422 17.32 -13.93 -23.58
CA ARG A 422 18.46 -13.01 -23.83
C ARG A 422 18.00 -11.67 -24.40
N VAL A 423 17.07 -11.70 -25.38
CA VAL A 423 16.51 -10.49 -26.01
C VAL A 423 15.77 -9.66 -24.96
N LEU A 424 14.88 -10.29 -24.20
CA LEU A 424 14.09 -9.62 -23.16
C LEU A 424 14.99 -9.01 -22.08
N THR A 425 15.95 -9.77 -21.57
CA THR A 425 16.88 -9.26 -20.55
C THR A 425 17.69 -8.08 -21.09
N ALA A 426 18.20 -8.15 -22.32
CA ALA A 426 18.94 -7.04 -22.91
C ALA A 426 18.07 -5.81 -23.14
N GLN A 427 16.83 -5.98 -23.56
CA GLN A 427 15.86 -4.89 -23.71
C GLN A 427 15.55 -4.21 -22.36
N ILE A 428 15.39 -5.00 -21.31
CA ILE A 428 15.18 -4.53 -19.95
C ILE A 428 16.40 -3.74 -19.45
N ASP A 429 17.62 -4.29 -19.60
CA ASP A 429 18.84 -3.70 -19.03
C ASP A 429 19.28 -2.43 -19.77
N THR A 430 19.07 -2.37 -21.08
CA THR A 430 19.60 -1.29 -21.93
C THR A 430 18.52 -0.34 -22.47
N GLY A 431 17.23 -0.68 -22.33
CA GLY A 431 16.13 0.06 -22.94
C GLY A 431 16.10 0.01 -24.48
N THR A 432 16.98 -0.78 -25.10
CA THR A 432 17.12 -0.88 -26.57
C THR A 432 16.69 -2.26 -27.06
N SER A 433 15.98 -2.29 -28.18
CA SER A 433 15.63 -3.55 -28.86
C SER A 433 16.88 -4.22 -29.40
N VAL A 434 17.12 -5.45 -29.01
CA VAL A 434 18.24 -6.28 -29.46
C VAL A 434 17.70 -7.33 -30.44
N ALA A 435 18.36 -7.44 -31.58
CA ALA A 435 17.94 -8.40 -32.59
C ALA A 435 17.95 -9.85 -32.08
N TYR A 436 16.88 -10.59 -32.42
CA TYR A 436 16.79 -12.02 -32.19
C TYR A 436 17.81 -12.74 -33.10
N ARG A 437 18.61 -13.64 -32.54
CA ARG A 437 19.65 -14.36 -33.27
C ARG A 437 19.10 -15.65 -33.83
N ASP A 438 19.62 -16.06 -34.99
CA ASP A 438 19.28 -17.36 -35.57
C ASP A 438 19.61 -18.49 -34.58
N VAL A 439 18.61 -19.33 -34.32
CA VAL A 439 18.78 -20.49 -33.44
C VAL A 439 19.35 -21.65 -34.27
N VAL A 440 20.65 -21.89 -34.12
CA VAL A 440 21.36 -22.92 -34.87
C VAL A 440 21.60 -24.14 -33.99
N PHE A 441 21.23 -25.32 -34.47
CA PHE A 441 21.53 -26.60 -33.85
C PHE A 441 22.79 -27.20 -34.48
N LYS A 442 23.86 -27.34 -33.72
CA LYS A 442 25.08 -28.01 -34.17
C LYS A 442 24.84 -29.52 -34.21
N ASP A 443 25.36 -30.17 -35.22
CA ASP A 443 25.30 -31.62 -35.39
C ASP A 443 23.90 -32.23 -35.49
N VAL A 444 22.90 -31.43 -35.87
CA VAL A 444 21.55 -31.91 -36.20
C VAL A 444 21.39 -31.91 -37.71
N TYR A 445 21.26 -33.09 -38.27
CA TYR A 445 20.97 -33.28 -39.71
C TYR A 445 19.52 -33.68 -39.88
N PRO A 446 18.72 -32.99 -40.73
CA PRO A 446 17.36 -33.40 -40.97
C PRO A 446 17.32 -34.79 -41.62
N LEU A 447 16.69 -35.74 -40.98
CA LEU A 447 16.51 -37.10 -41.49
C LEU A 447 15.55 -37.19 -42.65
N PHE A 448 14.65 -36.21 -42.82
CA PHE A 448 13.71 -36.06 -43.92
C PHE A 448 13.60 -34.60 -44.27
N GLY A 449 13.72 -34.27 -45.57
CA GLY A 449 13.80 -32.93 -46.09
C GLY A 449 12.51 -32.11 -45.93
N GLN A 450 12.23 -31.65 -44.70
CA GLN A 450 11.44 -30.44 -44.58
C GLN A 450 12.40 -29.28 -44.86
N VAL A 451 12.31 -28.77 -46.05
CA VAL A 451 13.03 -27.57 -46.46
C VAL A 451 12.32 -26.38 -45.83
N ASP A 452 12.97 -25.73 -44.92
CA ASP A 452 12.51 -24.44 -44.41
C ASP A 452 12.77 -23.41 -45.55
N ILE A 453 11.73 -22.91 -46.18
CA ILE A 453 11.84 -21.95 -47.28
C ILE A 453 12.01 -20.58 -46.64
N LYS A 454 13.16 -19.96 -46.83
CA LYS A 454 13.46 -18.60 -46.39
C LYS A 454 12.34 -17.65 -46.84
N GLY A 455 11.74 -16.94 -45.89
CA GLY A 455 10.65 -16.01 -46.15
C GLY A 455 9.26 -16.67 -46.33
N SER A 456 9.11 -17.98 -46.06
CA SER A 456 7.81 -18.65 -46.17
C SER A 456 6.76 -18.10 -45.20
N SER A 457 7.17 -17.72 -44.01
CA SER A 457 6.30 -17.09 -43.02
C SER A 457 5.81 -15.71 -43.46
N GLU A 458 6.68 -14.89 -43.99
CA GLU A 458 6.31 -13.58 -44.52
C GLU A 458 5.40 -13.68 -45.73
N ALA A 459 5.69 -14.64 -46.63
CA ALA A 459 4.85 -14.92 -47.77
C ALA A 459 3.46 -15.43 -47.35
N ARG A 460 3.39 -16.33 -46.37
CA ARG A 460 2.14 -16.81 -45.77
C ARG A 460 1.36 -15.66 -45.13
N ASN A 461 1.99 -14.89 -44.27
CA ASN A 461 1.35 -13.78 -43.56
C ASN A 461 0.80 -12.75 -44.56
N THR A 462 1.56 -12.42 -45.61
CA THR A 462 1.10 -11.52 -46.68
C THR A 462 -0.09 -12.10 -47.45
N ALA A 463 -0.09 -13.41 -47.69
CA ALA A 463 -1.21 -14.07 -48.37
C ALA A 463 -2.47 -14.08 -47.47
N VAL A 464 -2.33 -14.46 -46.22
CA VAL A 464 -3.43 -14.48 -45.24
C VAL A 464 -3.99 -13.06 -45.02
N GLU A 465 -3.14 -12.05 -44.88
CA GLU A 465 -3.57 -10.65 -44.80
C GLU A 465 -4.45 -10.24 -45.98
N LYS A 466 -4.02 -10.54 -47.18
CA LYS A 466 -4.78 -10.23 -48.41
C LYS A 466 -6.12 -10.94 -48.43
N ASP A 467 -6.15 -12.23 -48.08
CA ASP A 467 -7.37 -13.02 -48.06
C ASP A 467 -8.36 -12.51 -47.01
N LEU A 468 -7.91 -12.24 -45.81
CA LEU A 468 -8.74 -11.69 -44.71
C LEU A 468 -9.31 -10.30 -45.10
N LEU A 469 -8.47 -9.41 -45.63
CA LEU A 469 -8.93 -8.10 -46.09
C LEU A 469 -9.96 -8.20 -47.23
N LEU A 470 -9.82 -9.19 -48.11
CA LEU A 470 -10.81 -9.45 -49.17
C LEU A 470 -12.14 -9.93 -48.57
N GLN A 471 -12.09 -10.92 -47.68
CA GLN A 471 -13.28 -11.48 -47.02
C GLN A 471 -14.02 -10.40 -46.22
N LEU A 472 -13.32 -9.62 -45.38
CA LEU A 472 -13.91 -8.54 -44.59
C LEU A 472 -14.52 -7.45 -45.48
N ARG A 473 -13.96 -7.19 -46.65
CA ARG A 473 -14.52 -6.26 -47.62
C ARG A 473 -15.83 -6.77 -48.19
N GLU A 474 -15.93 -8.06 -48.50
CA GLU A 474 -17.17 -8.67 -48.98
C GLU A 474 -18.25 -8.70 -47.88
N VAL A 475 -17.86 -9.04 -46.61
CA VAL A 475 -18.77 -8.95 -45.45
C VAL A 475 -19.30 -7.53 -45.28
N LYS A 476 -18.44 -6.53 -45.41
CA LYS A 476 -18.84 -5.12 -45.31
C LYS A 476 -19.84 -4.71 -46.41
N LYS A 477 -19.69 -5.21 -47.65
CA LYS A 477 -20.65 -4.97 -48.73
C LYS A 477 -22.01 -5.55 -48.37
N ILE A 478 -22.06 -6.79 -47.88
CA ILE A 478 -23.30 -7.46 -47.47
C ILE A 478 -23.99 -6.70 -46.33
N LEU A 479 -23.25 -6.32 -45.32
CA LEU A 479 -23.77 -5.56 -44.16
C LEU A 479 -24.33 -4.19 -44.61
N ASN A 480 -23.66 -3.49 -45.52
CA ASN A 480 -24.17 -2.23 -46.06
C ASN A 480 -25.47 -2.41 -46.87
N LEU A 481 -25.57 -3.46 -47.65
CA LEU A 481 -26.80 -3.79 -48.38
C LEU A 481 -27.94 -4.12 -47.41
N ALA A 482 -27.67 -4.91 -46.36
CA ALA A 482 -28.65 -5.25 -45.34
C ALA A 482 -29.11 -3.99 -44.56
N ASN A 483 -28.19 -3.11 -44.19
CA ASN A 483 -28.49 -1.86 -43.49
C ASN A 483 -29.28 -0.88 -44.36
N THR A 484 -29.10 -0.94 -45.68
CA THR A 484 -29.90 -0.14 -46.62
C THR A 484 -31.33 -0.67 -46.74
N SER A 485 -31.53 -1.98 -46.62
CA SER A 485 -32.84 -2.63 -46.69
C SER A 485 -33.63 -2.52 -45.38
N GLN A 486 -32.98 -2.68 -44.24
CA GLN A 486 -33.54 -2.55 -42.90
C GLN A 486 -32.53 -1.84 -41.99
N LYS A 487 -32.82 -0.61 -41.57
CA LYS A 487 -31.98 0.12 -40.64
C LYS A 487 -32.11 -0.46 -39.22
N LEU A 488 -31.24 -1.40 -38.86
CA LEU A 488 -31.15 -1.96 -37.53
C LEU A 488 -29.82 -1.55 -36.88
N PRO A 489 -29.83 -1.10 -35.61
CA PRO A 489 -28.60 -0.69 -34.90
C PRO A 489 -27.51 -1.77 -34.85
N VAL A 490 -27.89 -3.05 -34.90
CA VAL A 490 -26.96 -4.19 -34.89
C VAL A 490 -26.07 -4.21 -36.17
N TYR A 491 -26.56 -3.73 -37.31
CA TYR A 491 -25.74 -3.67 -38.54
C TYR A 491 -24.67 -2.58 -38.45
N GLU A 492 -24.96 -1.48 -37.76
CA GLU A 492 -23.96 -0.42 -37.52
C GLU A 492 -22.87 -0.90 -36.57
N GLU A 493 -23.24 -1.68 -35.54
CA GLU A 493 -22.26 -2.29 -34.64
C GLU A 493 -21.35 -3.28 -35.38
N PHE A 494 -21.90 -4.14 -36.21
CA PHE A 494 -21.10 -5.09 -37.03
C PHE A 494 -20.20 -4.36 -38.02
N LEU A 495 -20.68 -3.30 -38.68
CA LEU A 495 -19.85 -2.48 -39.56
C LEU A 495 -18.68 -1.86 -38.83
N PHE A 496 -18.89 -1.34 -37.61
CA PHE A 496 -17.83 -0.79 -36.76
C PHE A 496 -16.80 -1.87 -36.39
N ARG A 497 -17.25 -3.06 -36.00
CA ARG A 497 -16.34 -4.19 -35.68
C ARG A 497 -15.52 -4.60 -36.90
N VAL A 498 -16.14 -4.73 -38.07
CA VAL A 498 -15.43 -5.06 -39.32
C VAL A 498 -14.38 -4.00 -39.66
N ASP A 499 -14.69 -2.70 -39.47
CA ASP A 499 -13.74 -1.63 -39.72
C ASP A 499 -12.56 -1.66 -38.70
N THR A 500 -12.83 -2.01 -37.45
CA THR A 500 -11.80 -2.18 -36.43
C THR A 500 -10.85 -3.32 -36.79
N PHE A 501 -11.38 -4.48 -37.22
CA PHE A 501 -10.57 -5.61 -37.67
C PHE A 501 -9.73 -5.26 -38.92
N VAL A 502 -10.32 -4.57 -39.90
CA VAL A 502 -9.59 -4.11 -41.10
C VAL A 502 -8.42 -3.20 -40.75
N GLN A 503 -8.59 -2.30 -39.77
CA GLN A 503 -7.49 -1.45 -39.28
C GLN A 503 -6.44 -2.25 -38.53
N GLY A 504 -6.85 -3.19 -37.67
CA GLY A 504 -5.95 -4.08 -36.96
C GLY A 504 -5.05 -4.89 -37.90
N ILE A 505 -5.64 -5.53 -38.89
CA ILE A 505 -4.90 -6.34 -39.87
C ILE A 505 -3.91 -5.49 -40.68
N LYS A 506 -4.27 -4.25 -41.07
CA LYS A 506 -3.36 -3.33 -41.77
C LYS A 506 -2.17 -2.86 -40.95
N ASN A 507 -2.28 -2.85 -39.61
CA ASN A 507 -1.20 -2.47 -38.70
C ASN A 507 -0.27 -3.65 -38.39
N GLY A 508 -0.55 -4.84 -38.90
CA GLY A 508 0.22 -6.06 -38.74
C GLY A 508 -0.65 -7.24 -38.32
N LEU A 509 -0.47 -8.37 -38.99
CA LEU A 509 -1.21 -9.60 -38.70
C LEU A 509 -0.72 -10.17 -37.37
N GLN A 510 -1.60 -10.25 -36.38
CA GLN A 510 -1.34 -10.92 -35.12
C GLN A 510 -1.94 -12.33 -35.12
N VAL A 511 -1.36 -13.25 -34.35
CA VAL A 511 -1.79 -14.67 -34.30
C VAL A 511 -3.27 -14.81 -34.01
N ASP A 512 -3.83 -13.96 -33.19
CA ASP A 512 -5.26 -13.95 -32.82
C ASP A 512 -6.17 -13.40 -33.94
N SER A 513 -5.60 -12.73 -34.94
CA SER A 513 -6.37 -12.15 -36.05
C SER A 513 -6.98 -13.20 -37.00
N GLU A 514 -6.44 -14.43 -37.01
CA GLU A 514 -6.99 -15.55 -37.81
C GLU A 514 -8.15 -16.27 -37.09
N GLN A 515 -8.24 -16.15 -35.74
CA GLN A 515 -9.24 -16.85 -34.92
C GLN A 515 -10.43 -15.97 -34.53
N SER A 516 -10.29 -14.64 -34.63
CA SER A 516 -11.32 -13.65 -34.32
C SER A 516 -12.27 -13.43 -35.50
#